data_4015e96464d972065e32563f278e10e6
#
_entry.id   4015e96464d972065e32563f278e10e6
#
_cell.length_a   1.000
_cell.length_b   1.000
_cell.length_c   1.000
_cell.angle_alpha   90.00
_cell.angle_beta   90.00
_cell.angle_gamma   90.00
#
_symmetry.space_group_name_H-M   'P 1'
#
loop_
_entity.id
_entity.type
_entity.pdbx_description
1 polymer ?
#
loop_
_entity_poly.entity_id
_entity_poly.type
_entity_poly.pdbx_seq_one_letter_code
_entity_poly.pdbx_strand_id
1 'polypeptide(L)'
;MKALSITIPILSAILLHAETVTIQNYIPSQLVCSGKFAIIRTFILNGRSKQLVVNTETLHTSIRRSYANTSPCDFHSRYLRLLRQADSPPYPLQNDGITHGKEGLYLTTDLCPSSKKGFEKRLYEAIIRRFPHPVPVTLFITKRWIERHPTAFETLRLWDRIGSLAVTWGNHTAAHHYHPGKALAKNFVLSPEENLTDDILTLEKALLERGVTPSIFFRFPGLVSDEKAVHTVTRLGLIPIGTDAWLAKGQRPKEGSIILVHGNKNEPKGITIFLRLLKEGKIPRLRPISGISAK
;
A
#
# COMPACT_ATOMS: atom_id res chain seq x y z
N MET A 1 -23.58 67.23 3.27
CA MET A 1 -22.60 66.14 3.53
C MET A 1 -23.40 64.93 3.92
N LYS A 2 -23.53 63.93 3.03
CA LYS A 2 -24.22 62.65 3.30
C LYS A 2 -23.19 61.63 3.69
N ALA A 3 -23.29 61.08 4.90
CA ALA A 3 -22.45 60.01 5.38
C ALA A 3 -22.85 58.69 4.72
N LEU A 4 -21.88 58.03 4.06
CA LEU A 4 -22.03 56.72 3.42
C LEU A 4 -21.71 55.65 4.47
N SER A 5 -22.73 54.92 4.95
CA SER A 5 -22.55 53.76 5.85
C SER A 5 -22.09 52.56 5.04
N ILE A 6 -20.88 52.13 5.23
CA ILE A 6 -20.35 50.87 4.65
C ILE A 6 -20.70 49.73 5.60
N THR A 7 -21.63 48.90 5.23
CA THR A 7 -21.94 47.63 5.91
C THR A 7 -20.98 46.54 5.43
N ILE A 8 -20.08 46.10 6.30
CA ILE A 8 -19.17 44.96 6.05
C ILE A 8 -19.96 43.70 6.33
N PRO A 9 -20.10 42.76 5.35
CA PRO A 9 -20.73 41.49 5.63
C PRO A 9 -19.79 40.65 6.50
N ILE A 10 -20.29 40.19 7.65
CA ILE A 10 -19.64 39.22 8.51
C ILE A 10 -19.65 37.88 7.76
N LEU A 11 -18.49 37.49 7.24
CA LEU A 11 -18.27 36.16 6.63
C LEU A 11 -18.26 35.15 7.77
N SER A 12 -19.38 34.44 7.97
CA SER A 12 -19.48 33.33 8.91
C SER A 12 -18.57 32.22 8.42
N ALA A 13 -17.43 32.01 9.07
CA ALA A 13 -16.58 30.86 8.88
C ALA A 13 -17.34 29.60 9.31
N ILE A 14 -17.87 28.84 8.37
CA ILE A 14 -18.41 27.51 8.62
C ILE A 14 -17.21 26.64 8.99
N LEU A 15 -17.01 26.43 10.28
CA LEU A 15 -16.11 25.38 10.80
C LEU A 15 -16.70 24.02 10.36
N LEU A 16 -16.23 23.50 9.23
CA LEU A 16 -16.42 22.10 8.88
C LEU A 16 -15.70 21.28 9.95
N HIS A 17 -16.44 20.81 10.93
CA HIS A 17 -15.97 19.74 11.81
C HIS A 17 -15.81 18.50 10.94
N ALA A 18 -14.59 18.12 10.65
CA ALA A 18 -14.31 16.82 10.06
C ALA A 18 -14.85 15.77 11.03
N GLU A 19 -15.92 15.08 10.66
CA GLU A 19 -16.43 13.96 11.45
C GLU A 19 -15.29 12.97 11.68
N THR A 20 -15.02 12.69 12.96
CA THR A 20 -13.99 11.73 13.33
C THR A 20 -14.43 10.35 12.87
N VAL A 21 -13.73 9.78 11.91
CA VAL A 21 -14.00 8.43 11.43
C VAL A 21 -13.68 7.44 12.55
N THR A 22 -14.69 6.70 13.00
CA THR A 22 -14.54 5.70 14.08
C THR A 22 -14.63 4.30 13.51
N ILE A 23 -13.56 3.50 13.73
CA ILE A 23 -13.51 2.08 13.34
C ILE A 23 -13.38 1.21 14.57
N GLN A 24 -14.33 0.29 14.73
CA GLN A 24 -14.39 -0.67 15.83
C GLN A 24 -14.46 -2.09 15.28
N ASN A 25 -14.03 -3.06 16.10
CA ASN A 25 -14.11 -4.50 15.79
C ASN A 25 -13.51 -4.82 14.40
N TYR A 26 -12.34 -4.25 14.11
CA TYR A 26 -11.61 -4.50 12.85
C TYR A 26 -10.90 -5.85 12.94
N ILE A 27 -11.49 -6.87 12.35
CA ILE A 27 -11.02 -8.25 12.46
C ILE A 27 -10.86 -8.91 11.09
N PRO A 28 -9.92 -9.86 10.96
CA PRO A 28 -9.85 -10.72 9.79
C PRO A 28 -11.13 -11.50 9.58
N SER A 29 -11.54 -11.67 8.34
CA SER A 29 -12.61 -12.57 7.96
C SER A 29 -12.06 -13.93 7.54
N GLN A 30 -12.82 -15.00 7.78
CA GLN A 30 -12.59 -16.23 7.02
C GLN A 30 -12.80 -15.89 5.54
N LEU A 31 -11.91 -16.39 4.68
CA LEU A 31 -11.93 -16.06 3.25
C LEU A 31 -13.16 -16.69 2.58
N VAL A 32 -14.27 -15.98 2.63
CA VAL A 32 -15.54 -16.33 1.98
C VAL A 32 -15.92 -15.27 0.95
N CYS A 33 -16.72 -15.64 -0.03
CA CYS A 33 -17.09 -14.78 -1.13
C CYS A 33 -18.59 -14.49 -1.17
N SER A 34 -18.94 -13.31 -1.67
CA SER A 34 -20.26 -12.98 -2.19
C SER A 34 -20.12 -12.64 -3.67
N GLY A 35 -20.48 -13.58 -4.54
CA GLY A 35 -20.16 -13.50 -5.97
C GLY A 35 -18.65 -13.33 -6.20
N LYS A 36 -18.25 -12.32 -6.95
CA LYS A 36 -16.85 -12.02 -7.26
C LYS A 36 -16.11 -11.20 -6.19
N PHE A 37 -16.64 -11.06 -4.98
CA PHE A 37 -16.03 -10.30 -3.90
C PHE A 37 -15.66 -11.20 -2.74
N ALA A 38 -14.37 -11.40 -2.51
CA ALA A 38 -13.86 -12.07 -1.33
C ALA A 38 -13.83 -11.10 -0.15
N ILE A 39 -14.34 -11.54 0.99
CA ILE A 39 -14.41 -10.74 2.23
C ILE A 39 -13.11 -10.99 3.00
N ILE A 40 -12.33 -9.95 3.24
CA ILE A 40 -11.05 -10.07 3.94
C ILE A 40 -11.05 -9.46 5.35
N ARG A 41 -11.94 -8.47 5.60
CA ARG A 41 -12.13 -7.88 6.95
C ARG A 41 -13.60 -7.60 7.20
N THR A 42 -13.98 -7.66 8.48
CA THR A 42 -15.26 -7.15 8.98
C THR A 42 -15.00 -6.10 10.06
N PHE A 43 -15.82 -5.05 10.10
CA PHE A 43 -15.64 -3.95 11.05
C PHE A 43 -16.91 -3.10 11.18
N ILE A 44 -16.93 -2.24 12.19
CA ILE A 44 -17.94 -1.20 12.35
C ILE A 44 -17.31 0.15 11.96
N LEU A 45 -17.92 0.82 10.99
CA LEU A 45 -17.54 2.16 10.54
C LEU A 45 -18.67 3.13 10.89
N ASN A 46 -18.41 4.08 11.78
CA ASN A 46 -19.39 5.07 12.24
C ASN A 46 -20.71 4.40 12.64
N GLY A 47 -20.66 3.35 13.48
CA GLY A 47 -21.82 2.61 13.97
C GLY A 47 -22.47 1.66 12.95
N ARG A 48 -21.93 1.51 11.75
CA ARG A 48 -22.50 0.65 10.69
C ARG A 48 -21.58 -0.52 10.35
N SER A 49 -22.12 -1.73 10.28
CA SER A 49 -21.38 -2.92 9.86
C SER A 49 -20.90 -2.78 8.42
N LYS A 50 -19.61 -3.01 8.21
CA LYS A 50 -18.92 -2.92 6.93
C LYS A 50 -17.98 -4.10 6.72
N GLN A 51 -17.63 -4.31 5.47
CA GLN A 51 -16.65 -5.28 5.04
C GLN A 51 -15.66 -4.63 4.08
N LEU A 52 -14.38 -4.93 4.27
CA LEU A 52 -13.35 -4.73 3.26
C LEU A 52 -13.35 -5.97 2.39
N VAL A 53 -13.59 -5.76 1.11
CA VAL A 53 -13.66 -6.84 0.13
C VAL A 53 -12.70 -6.61 -1.02
N VAL A 54 -12.23 -7.68 -1.63
CA VAL A 54 -11.44 -7.65 -2.86
C VAL A 54 -12.25 -8.27 -4.00
N ASN A 55 -12.25 -7.62 -5.15
CA ASN A 55 -12.73 -8.23 -6.38
C ASN A 55 -11.74 -9.29 -6.83
N THR A 56 -12.18 -10.53 -6.92
CA THR A 56 -11.32 -11.70 -7.15
C THR A 56 -10.65 -11.73 -8.53
N GLU A 57 -11.13 -10.91 -9.49
CA GLU A 57 -10.55 -10.81 -10.82
C GLU A 57 -9.71 -9.54 -11.03
N THR A 58 -10.19 -8.39 -10.54
CA THR A 58 -9.48 -7.12 -10.74
C THR A 58 -8.47 -6.81 -9.62
N LEU A 59 -8.54 -7.53 -8.49
CA LEU A 59 -7.73 -7.33 -7.28
C LEU A 59 -7.93 -5.97 -6.58
N HIS A 60 -8.93 -5.20 -6.99
CA HIS A 60 -9.27 -3.94 -6.34
C HIS A 60 -10.05 -4.18 -5.06
N THR A 61 -9.69 -3.46 -4.02
CA THR A 61 -10.40 -3.46 -2.74
C THR A 61 -11.46 -2.38 -2.69
N SER A 62 -12.51 -2.63 -1.91
CA SER A 62 -13.56 -1.65 -1.64
C SER A 62 -14.22 -1.91 -0.29
N ILE A 63 -14.82 -0.86 0.29
CA ILE A 63 -15.61 -0.97 1.51
C ILE A 63 -17.08 -1.13 1.10
N ARG A 64 -17.74 -2.17 1.61
CA ARG A 64 -19.14 -2.47 1.31
C ARG A 64 -19.97 -2.66 2.58
N ARG A 65 -21.29 -2.62 2.45
CA ARG A 65 -22.20 -3.12 3.48
C ARG A 65 -21.96 -4.63 3.64
N SER A 66 -22.19 -5.15 4.84
CA SER A 66 -22.04 -6.58 5.09
C SER A 66 -22.96 -7.39 4.19
N TYR A 67 -22.39 -8.40 3.54
CA TYR A 67 -23.15 -9.38 2.78
C TYR A 67 -23.80 -10.39 3.75
N ALA A 68 -25.09 -10.69 3.52
CA ALA A 68 -25.81 -11.70 4.28
C ALA A 68 -25.50 -13.12 3.77
N ASN A 69 -25.36 -13.26 2.44
CA ASN A 69 -25.12 -14.55 1.80
C ASN A 69 -23.68 -14.65 1.33
N THR A 70 -22.99 -15.68 1.83
CA THR A 70 -21.61 -15.97 1.46
C THR A 70 -21.47 -17.46 1.10
N SER A 71 -20.49 -17.75 0.25
CA SER A 71 -20.09 -19.11 -0.16
C SER A 71 -18.57 -19.22 -0.17
N PRO A 72 -18.01 -20.41 -0.26
CA PRO A 72 -16.58 -20.56 -0.56
C PRO A 72 -16.22 -19.78 -1.83
N CYS A 73 -15.03 -19.16 -1.84
CA CYS A 73 -14.55 -18.46 -3.01
C CYS A 73 -14.18 -19.44 -4.12
N ASP A 74 -14.37 -19.02 -5.38
CA ASP A 74 -13.89 -19.81 -6.53
C ASP A 74 -12.38 -19.97 -6.45
N PHE A 75 -11.96 -21.22 -6.30
CA PHE A 75 -10.56 -21.63 -6.19
C PHE A 75 -9.73 -21.23 -7.43
N HIS A 76 -10.34 -21.11 -8.59
CA HIS A 76 -9.70 -20.73 -9.85
C HIS A 76 -9.67 -19.22 -10.11
N SER A 77 -10.29 -18.42 -9.23
CA SER A 77 -10.24 -16.98 -9.35
C SER A 77 -8.80 -16.48 -9.31
N ARG A 78 -8.54 -15.37 -9.99
CA ARG A 78 -7.20 -14.77 -10.08
C ARG A 78 -6.62 -14.45 -8.71
N TYR A 79 -7.43 -13.94 -7.80
CA TYR A 79 -7.01 -13.63 -6.43
C TYR A 79 -6.53 -14.86 -5.68
N LEU A 80 -7.30 -15.96 -5.72
CA LEU A 80 -6.93 -17.22 -5.02
C LEU A 80 -5.69 -17.87 -5.63
N ARG A 81 -5.51 -17.78 -6.95
CA ARG A 81 -4.27 -18.25 -7.60
C ARG A 81 -3.04 -17.49 -7.12
N LEU A 82 -3.14 -16.15 -7.05
CA LEU A 82 -2.03 -15.31 -6.57
C LEU A 82 -1.71 -15.54 -5.10
N LEU A 83 -2.72 -15.72 -4.24
CA LEU A 83 -2.50 -16.09 -2.84
C LEU A 83 -1.73 -17.41 -2.72
N ARG A 84 -2.16 -18.46 -3.43
CA ARG A 84 -1.47 -19.74 -3.42
C ARG A 84 -0.05 -19.67 -4.00
N GLN A 85 0.15 -18.91 -5.07
CA GLN A 85 1.49 -18.71 -5.62
C GLN A 85 2.41 -18.05 -4.59
N ALA A 86 1.91 -17.05 -3.86
CA ALA A 86 2.69 -16.37 -2.84
C ALA A 86 2.90 -17.21 -1.57
N ASP A 87 2.02 -18.19 -1.32
CA ASP A 87 2.07 -19.13 -0.19
C ASP A 87 2.73 -20.45 -0.55
N SER A 88 3.59 -20.47 -1.53
CA SER A 88 4.26 -21.68 -2.03
C SER A 88 5.77 -21.60 -1.83
N PRO A 89 6.42 -22.72 -1.43
CA PRO A 89 7.86 -22.76 -1.28
C PRO A 89 8.59 -22.48 -2.62
N PRO A 90 9.88 -22.11 -2.55
CA PRO A 90 10.67 -21.92 -1.33
C PRO A 90 10.29 -20.65 -0.58
N TYR A 91 10.58 -20.60 0.74
CA TYR A 91 10.39 -19.43 1.59
C TYR A 91 11.76 -18.80 1.91
N PRO A 92 12.35 -18.04 1.00
CA PRO A 92 13.65 -17.43 1.25
C PRO A 92 13.58 -16.41 2.38
N LEU A 93 14.65 -16.32 3.18
CA LEU A 93 14.76 -15.34 4.27
C LEU A 93 14.59 -13.90 3.79
N GLN A 94 14.95 -13.62 2.54
CA GLN A 94 14.80 -12.29 1.94
C GLN A 94 14.10 -12.34 0.59
N ASN A 95 13.26 -11.34 0.36
CA ASN A 95 12.61 -11.09 -0.91
C ASN A 95 11.62 -12.17 -1.34
N ASP A 96 10.86 -12.68 -0.36
CA ASP A 96 9.75 -13.59 -0.60
C ASP A 96 8.54 -12.89 -1.23
N GLY A 97 7.65 -13.68 -1.84
CA GLY A 97 6.45 -13.22 -2.51
C GLY A 97 6.61 -13.10 -4.02
N ILE A 98 5.70 -12.37 -4.66
CA ILE A 98 5.72 -12.17 -6.10
C ILE A 98 6.74 -11.10 -6.44
N THR A 99 7.81 -11.47 -7.15
CA THR A 99 8.94 -10.58 -7.47
C THR A 99 8.90 -10.03 -8.89
N HIS A 100 8.06 -10.59 -9.77
CA HIS A 100 8.02 -10.27 -11.21
C HIS A 100 6.62 -10.46 -11.78
N GLY A 101 6.21 -9.59 -12.70
CA GLY A 101 4.97 -9.71 -13.48
C GLY A 101 5.26 -10.14 -14.92
N LYS A 102 4.24 -10.07 -15.81
CA LYS A 102 4.41 -10.46 -17.22
C LYS A 102 4.82 -9.31 -18.12
N GLU A 103 4.19 -8.16 -17.99
CA GLU A 103 4.31 -7.05 -18.91
C GLU A 103 4.45 -5.71 -18.20
N GLY A 104 5.19 -4.78 -18.81
CA GLY A 104 5.42 -3.43 -18.33
C GLY A 104 6.32 -3.40 -17.09
N LEU A 105 6.31 -2.28 -16.38
CA LEU A 105 7.08 -2.07 -15.16
C LEU A 105 6.13 -1.68 -14.04
N TYR A 106 6.33 -2.24 -12.86
CA TYR A 106 5.54 -1.94 -11.67
C TYR A 106 6.37 -1.10 -10.71
N LEU A 107 6.07 0.21 -10.64
CA LEU A 107 6.77 1.08 -9.69
C LEU A 107 6.20 0.89 -8.30
N THR A 108 7.06 0.48 -7.38
CA THR A 108 6.74 0.38 -5.95
C THR A 108 7.68 1.27 -5.15
N THR A 109 7.13 1.97 -4.16
CA THR A 109 7.92 2.80 -3.25
C THR A 109 7.64 2.43 -1.81
N ASP A 110 8.69 2.21 -1.04
CA ASP A 110 8.57 1.91 0.37
C ASP A 110 8.66 3.21 1.19
N LEU A 111 7.67 3.41 2.04
CA LEU A 111 7.55 4.54 2.97
C LEU A 111 7.75 4.03 4.41
N CYS A 112 8.96 3.51 4.65
CA CYS A 112 9.40 3.07 5.97
C CYS A 112 9.53 4.23 6.95
N PRO A 113 9.56 3.98 8.28
CA PRO A 113 9.86 5.02 9.26
C PRO A 113 11.16 5.74 8.93
N SER A 114 11.14 7.07 8.96
CA SER A 114 12.31 7.89 8.68
C SER A 114 12.36 9.09 9.63
N SER A 115 13.58 9.45 10.04
CA SER A 115 13.85 10.70 10.75
C SER A 115 14.05 11.89 9.80
N LYS A 116 14.22 11.63 8.51
CA LYS A 116 14.43 12.66 7.47
C LYS A 116 13.12 13.36 7.18
N LYS A 117 13.13 14.70 7.12
CA LYS A 117 11.94 15.50 6.83
C LYS A 117 11.45 15.27 5.39
N GLY A 118 10.11 15.15 5.23
CA GLY A 118 9.42 15.04 3.95
C GLY A 118 9.58 13.68 3.27
N PHE A 119 9.44 13.67 1.95
CA PHE A 119 9.47 12.48 1.10
C PHE A 119 10.15 12.82 -0.24
N GLU A 120 10.37 11.81 -1.08
CA GLU A 120 11.00 11.98 -2.41
C GLU A 120 10.01 12.56 -3.44
N LYS A 121 9.53 13.77 -3.17
CA LYS A 121 8.54 14.48 -3.98
C LYS A 121 8.91 14.53 -5.47
N ARG A 122 10.21 14.72 -5.78
CA ARG A 122 10.75 14.76 -7.15
C ARG A 122 10.48 13.49 -7.97
N LEU A 123 10.39 12.32 -7.31
CA LEU A 123 10.05 11.07 -8.00
C LEU A 123 8.63 11.14 -8.56
N TYR A 124 7.68 11.48 -7.70
CA TYR A 124 6.25 11.53 -8.05
C TYR A 124 5.97 12.62 -9.07
N GLU A 125 6.54 13.80 -8.90
CA GLU A 125 6.41 14.89 -9.87
C GLU A 125 7.00 14.52 -11.24
N ALA A 126 8.09 13.77 -11.28
CA ALA A 126 8.70 13.34 -12.53
C ALA A 126 7.81 12.34 -13.29
N ILE A 127 7.22 11.36 -12.61
CA ILE A 127 6.31 10.40 -13.25
C ILE A 127 5.01 11.06 -13.68
N ILE A 128 4.45 11.96 -12.85
CA ILE A 128 3.26 12.76 -13.20
C ILE A 128 3.52 13.56 -14.48
N ARG A 129 4.67 14.21 -14.64
CA ARG A 129 4.98 14.95 -15.87
C ARG A 129 5.24 14.07 -17.08
N ARG A 130 5.66 12.82 -16.87
CA ARG A 130 6.14 11.93 -17.95
C ARG A 130 5.05 11.05 -18.56
N PHE A 131 4.10 10.60 -17.78
CA PHE A 131 3.12 9.60 -18.19
C PHE A 131 1.69 10.16 -18.28
N PRO A 132 0.82 9.54 -19.10
CA PRO A 132 -0.62 9.83 -19.05
C PRO A 132 -1.20 9.58 -17.66
N HIS A 133 -2.14 10.43 -17.25
CA HIS A 133 -2.82 10.32 -15.96
C HIS A 133 -4.04 9.41 -16.02
N PRO A 134 -4.39 8.75 -14.91
CA PRO A 134 -3.64 8.70 -13.66
C PRO A 134 -2.44 7.75 -13.75
N VAL A 135 -1.29 8.17 -13.19
CA VAL A 135 -0.06 7.36 -13.23
C VAL A 135 -0.07 6.31 -12.12
N PRO A 136 0.02 5.00 -12.43
CA PRO A 136 0.00 3.96 -11.41
C PRO A 136 1.29 3.93 -10.59
N VAL A 137 1.13 3.85 -9.28
CA VAL A 137 2.21 3.64 -8.31
C VAL A 137 1.70 2.87 -7.10
N THR A 138 2.52 1.95 -6.58
CA THR A 138 2.22 1.25 -5.32
C THR A 138 3.06 1.83 -4.20
N LEU A 139 2.40 2.24 -3.11
CA LEU A 139 3.03 2.76 -1.90
C LEU A 139 2.92 1.70 -0.81
N PHE A 140 4.03 1.02 -0.49
CA PHE A 140 4.12 0.20 0.71
C PHE A 140 4.42 1.12 1.88
N ILE A 141 3.37 1.48 2.63
CA ILE A 141 3.40 2.53 3.64
C ILE A 141 3.34 1.95 5.05
N THR A 142 3.95 2.63 6.01
CA THR A 142 3.85 2.30 7.42
C THR A 142 3.02 3.34 8.18
N LYS A 143 2.29 2.91 9.24
CA LYS A 143 1.57 3.87 10.12
C LYS A 143 2.53 4.89 10.72
N ARG A 144 3.70 4.42 11.16
CA ARG A 144 4.74 5.27 11.78
C ARG A 144 5.25 6.35 10.82
N TRP A 145 5.32 6.07 9.50
CA TRP A 145 5.65 7.09 8.51
C TRP A 145 4.52 8.12 8.34
N ILE A 146 3.27 7.66 8.27
CA ILE A 146 2.09 8.55 8.17
C ILE A 146 2.07 9.55 9.33
N GLU A 147 2.28 9.06 10.56
CA GLU A 147 2.27 9.89 11.78
C GLU A 147 3.39 10.93 11.81
N ARG A 148 4.58 10.56 11.33
CA ARG A 148 5.73 11.45 11.28
C ARG A 148 5.72 12.45 10.11
N HIS A 149 4.99 12.13 9.05
CA HIS A 149 4.96 12.91 7.81
C HIS A 149 3.54 13.19 7.31
N PRO A 150 2.65 13.77 8.16
CA PRO A 150 1.24 13.94 7.80
C PRO A 150 1.04 14.79 6.55
N THR A 151 1.80 15.87 6.38
CA THR A 151 1.71 16.72 5.18
C THR A 151 2.13 15.99 3.91
N ALA A 152 3.16 15.13 3.98
CA ALA A 152 3.59 14.32 2.85
C ALA A 152 2.52 13.27 2.47
N PHE A 153 1.91 12.64 3.48
CA PHE A 153 0.80 11.71 3.30
C PHE A 153 -0.40 12.39 2.62
N GLU A 154 -0.81 13.57 3.12
CA GLU A 154 -1.91 14.33 2.50
C GLU A 154 -1.61 14.78 1.07
N THR A 155 -0.35 15.08 0.75
CA THR A 155 0.07 15.39 -0.63
C THR A 155 -0.13 14.17 -1.54
N LEU A 156 0.27 12.98 -1.11
CA LEU A 156 0.07 11.74 -1.88
C LEU A 156 -1.43 11.42 -2.05
N ARG A 157 -2.23 11.59 -0.98
CA ARG A 157 -3.70 11.44 -1.05
C ARG A 157 -4.34 12.45 -1.99
N LEU A 158 -3.87 13.69 -1.99
CA LEU A 158 -4.38 14.71 -2.92
C LEU A 158 -4.11 14.30 -4.37
N TRP A 159 -2.89 13.90 -4.70
CA TRP A 159 -2.55 13.47 -6.06
C TRP A 159 -3.33 12.23 -6.52
N ASP A 160 -3.63 11.30 -5.61
CA ASP A 160 -4.51 10.15 -5.87
C ASP A 160 -5.95 10.63 -6.15
N ARG A 161 -6.51 11.47 -5.27
CA ARG A 161 -7.88 11.98 -5.37
C ARG A 161 -8.15 12.80 -6.62
N ILE A 162 -7.18 13.63 -7.06
CA ILE A 162 -7.33 14.46 -8.26
C ILE A 162 -6.94 13.72 -9.55
N GLY A 163 -6.59 12.43 -9.47
CA GLY A 163 -6.26 11.61 -10.62
C GLY A 163 -4.89 11.90 -11.25
N SER A 164 -3.98 12.59 -10.57
CA SER A 164 -2.59 12.69 -11.03
C SER A 164 -1.85 11.37 -10.86
N LEU A 165 -2.12 10.66 -9.77
CA LEU A 165 -1.64 9.29 -9.52
C LEU A 165 -2.85 8.33 -9.41
N ALA A 166 -2.61 7.06 -9.70
CA ALA A 166 -3.46 5.94 -9.29
C ALA A 166 -2.70 5.15 -8.21
N VAL A 167 -2.94 5.51 -6.96
CA VAL A 167 -2.20 4.93 -5.84
C VAL A 167 -2.79 3.60 -5.40
N THR A 168 -1.97 2.56 -5.39
CA THR A 168 -2.26 1.33 -4.66
C THR A 168 -1.64 1.42 -3.27
N TRP A 169 -2.47 1.54 -2.23
CA TRP A 169 -2.04 1.68 -0.84
C TRP A 169 -1.74 0.32 -0.23
N GLY A 170 -0.49 -0.10 -0.37
CA GLY A 170 0.03 -1.39 0.10
C GLY A 170 0.41 -1.37 1.58
N ASN A 171 0.31 -2.53 2.23
CA ASN A 171 0.65 -2.69 3.62
C ASN A 171 2.14 -2.98 3.80
N HIS A 172 2.82 -2.21 4.68
CA HIS A 172 4.22 -2.40 5.04
C HIS A 172 4.40 -2.42 6.57
N THR A 173 3.38 -2.92 7.29
CA THR A 173 3.19 -2.94 8.73
C THR A 173 3.00 -1.54 9.36
N ALA A 174 2.57 -1.49 10.60
CA ALA A 174 2.40 -0.22 11.31
C ALA A 174 3.75 0.30 11.84
N ALA A 175 4.50 -0.55 12.52
CA ALA A 175 5.69 -0.17 13.27
C ALA A 175 6.99 -0.28 12.46
N HIS A 176 7.13 -1.34 11.66
CA HIS A 176 8.34 -1.62 10.89
C HIS A 176 9.61 -1.52 11.76
N HIS A 177 9.63 -2.26 12.87
CA HIS A 177 10.78 -2.23 13.77
C HIS A 177 12.02 -2.82 13.09
N TYR A 178 13.15 -2.16 13.33
CA TYR A 178 14.46 -2.63 12.93
C TYR A 178 15.39 -2.59 14.15
N HIS A 179 16.04 -3.70 14.43
CA HIS A 179 16.96 -3.85 15.57
C HIS A 179 18.40 -3.91 15.06
N PRO A 180 19.16 -2.79 15.14
CA PRO A 180 20.58 -2.79 14.77
C PRO A 180 21.35 -3.88 15.51
N GLY A 181 22.20 -4.62 14.80
CA GLY A 181 23.02 -5.69 15.37
C GLY A 181 22.34 -7.05 15.53
N LYS A 182 21.00 -7.15 15.39
CA LYS A 182 20.34 -8.46 15.33
C LYS A 182 20.47 -9.07 13.93
N ALA A 183 20.68 -10.39 13.86
CA ALA A 183 20.64 -11.12 12.58
C ALA A 183 19.27 -10.98 11.89
N LEU A 184 19.22 -11.00 10.57
CA LEU A 184 17.98 -10.83 9.80
C LEU A 184 16.89 -11.84 10.20
N ALA A 185 17.27 -13.10 10.47
CA ALA A 185 16.33 -14.14 10.92
C ALA A 185 15.71 -13.88 12.32
N LYS A 186 16.11 -12.81 13.01
CA LYS A 186 15.56 -12.37 14.30
C LYS A 186 15.26 -10.86 14.29
N ASN A 187 14.97 -10.31 13.12
CA ASN A 187 14.79 -8.87 12.92
C ASN A 187 13.48 -8.59 12.16
N PHE A 188 13.08 -7.35 12.13
CA PHE A 188 11.82 -6.92 11.52
C PHE A 188 10.65 -7.78 12.05
N VAL A 189 9.83 -8.31 11.16
CA VAL A 189 8.65 -9.14 11.50
C VAL A 189 9.01 -10.50 12.12
N LEU A 190 10.28 -10.90 12.05
CA LEU A 190 10.79 -12.13 12.67
C LEU A 190 11.34 -11.92 14.08
N SER A 191 11.27 -10.70 14.62
CA SER A 191 11.62 -10.44 16.02
C SER A 191 10.57 -11.09 16.92
N PRO A 192 10.98 -11.79 18.00
CA PRO A 192 10.05 -12.46 18.92
C PRO A 192 9.04 -11.51 19.59
N GLU A 193 9.36 -10.22 19.67
CA GLU A 193 8.50 -9.20 20.26
C GLU A 193 7.39 -8.71 19.31
N GLU A 194 7.44 -9.09 18.04
CA GLU A 194 6.51 -8.59 17.02
C GLU A 194 5.28 -9.48 16.88
N ASN A 195 4.11 -8.85 16.83
CA ASN A 195 2.87 -9.49 16.42
C ASN A 195 2.50 -9.02 15.01
N LEU A 196 2.90 -9.79 14.00
CA LEU A 196 2.70 -9.44 12.59
C LEU A 196 1.21 -9.21 12.24
N THR A 197 0.30 -10.00 12.81
CA THR A 197 -1.14 -9.83 12.58
C THR A 197 -1.63 -8.48 13.08
N ASP A 198 -1.32 -8.13 14.31
CA ASP A 198 -1.75 -6.86 14.92
C ASP A 198 -1.11 -5.67 14.19
N ASP A 199 0.15 -5.80 13.78
CA ASP A 199 0.88 -4.75 13.07
C ASP A 199 0.28 -4.47 11.69
N ILE A 200 -0.14 -5.53 10.97
CA ILE A 200 -0.87 -5.43 9.70
C ILE A 200 -2.22 -4.73 9.90
N LEU A 201 -3.05 -5.22 10.84
CA LEU A 201 -4.39 -4.71 11.07
C LEU A 201 -4.39 -3.27 11.58
N THR A 202 -3.39 -2.91 12.39
CA THR A 202 -3.19 -1.55 12.90
C THR A 202 -2.95 -0.54 11.78
N LEU A 203 -2.13 -0.88 10.77
CA LEU A 203 -1.95 -0.01 9.61
C LEU A 203 -3.22 0.09 8.76
N GLU A 204 -3.87 -1.03 8.46
CA GLU A 204 -5.11 -1.03 7.66
C GLU A 204 -6.18 -0.12 8.31
N LYS A 205 -6.37 -0.25 9.62
CA LYS A 205 -7.27 0.60 10.39
C LYS A 205 -6.86 2.08 10.30
N ALA A 206 -5.58 2.38 10.47
CA ALA A 206 -5.07 3.76 10.38
C ALA A 206 -5.26 4.40 8.99
N LEU A 207 -5.21 3.62 7.91
CA LEU A 207 -5.54 4.08 6.56
C LEU A 207 -7.03 4.38 6.41
N LEU A 208 -7.89 3.46 6.88
CA LEU A 208 -9.35 3.62 6.83
C LEU A 208 -9.83 4.83 7.63
N GLU A 209 -9.27 5.08 8.82
CA GLU A 209 -9.55 6.26 9.65
C GLU A 209 -9.22 7.58 8.93
N ARG A 210 -8.34 7.51 7.93
CA ARG A 210 -7.95 8.64 7.07
C ARG A 210 -8.65 8.64 5.70
N GLY A 211 -9.70 7.80 5.55
CA GLY A 211 -10.47 7.70 4.30
C GLY A 211 -9.72 7.04 3.14
N VAL A 212 -8.70 6.25 3.43
CA VAL A 212 -7.92 5.49 2.44
C VAL A 212 -8.29 4.01 2.55
N THR A 213 -8.69 3.41 1.44
CA THR A 213 -8.96 1.97 1.37
C THR A 213 -7.65 1.20 1.21
N PRO A 214 -7.25 0.33 2.16
CA PRO A 214 -6.04 -0.48 2.01
C PRO A 214 -6.22 -1.51 0.88
N SER A 215 -5.14 -1.78 0.17
CA SER A 215 -5.10 -2.84 -0.85
C SER A 215 -4.76 -4.20 -0.21
N ILE A 216 -4.85 -5.26 -1.02
CA ILE A 216 -4.43 -6.61 -0.62
C ILE A 216 -2.92 -6.86 -0.76
N PHE A 217 -2.15 -5.88 -1.22
CA PHE A 217 -0.72 -6.08 -1.45
C PHE A 217 0.07 -5.74 -0.19
N PHE A 218 0.96 -6.65 0.16
CA PHE A 218 1.80 -6.55 1.35
C PHE A 218 3.28 -6.62 0.96
N ARG A 219 4.14 -5.90 1.66
CA ARG A 219 5.59 -6.06 1.55
C ARG A 219 6.19 -6.22 2.92
N PHE A 220 7.01 -7.26 3.07
CA PHE A 220 7.74 -7.49 4.32
C PHE A 220 8.75 -6.37 4.60
N PRO A 221 8.77 -5.77 5.81
CA PRO A 221 9.83 -4.89 6.25
C PRO A 221 11.23 -5.48 6.02
N GLY A 222 12.12 -4.70 5.38
CA GLY A 222 13.44 -5.18 4.98
C GLY A 222 13.44 -6.31 3.94
N LEU A 223 12.27 -6.64 3.37
CA LEU A 223 12.03 -7.85 2.56
C LEU A 223 12.34 -9.15 3.34
N VAL A 224 12.30 -9.13 4.66
CA VAL A 224 12.67 -10.26 5.52
C VAL A 224 11.43 -11.02 5.97
N SER A 225 11.42 -12.33 5.73
CA SER A 225 10.33 -13.25 6.08
C SER A 225 10.83 -14.66 6.32
N ASP A 226 9.95 -15.48 6.85
CA ASP A 226 10.04 -16.93 6.90
C ASP A 226 8.69 -17.55 6.50
N GLU A 227 8.63 -18.87 6.42
CA GLU A 227 7.41 -19.61 6.10
C GLU A 227 6.23 -19.20 6.98
N LYS A 228 6.43 -19.10 8.30
CA LYS A 228 5.37 -18.71 9.25
C LYS A 228 4.84 -17.30 8.97
N ALA A 229 5.72 -16.36 8.67
CA ALA A 229 5.34 -14.98 8.35
C ALA A 229 4.57 -14.92 7.04
N VAL A 230 4.99 -15.68 6.00
CA VAL A 230 4.28 -15.77 4.72
C VAL A 230 2.89 -16.35 4.92
N HIS A 231 2.75 -17.49 5.62
CA HIS A 231 1.45 -18.07 5.95
C HIS A 231 0.55 -17.12 6.75
N THR A 232 1.13 -16.32 7.67
CA THR A 232 0.35 -15.33 8.41
C THR A 232 -0.25 -14.27 7.48
N VAL A 233 0.54 -13.74 6.57
CA VAL A 233 0.12 -12.70 5.61
C VAL A 233 -0.93 -13.25 4.63
N THR A 234 -0.72 -14.44 4.08
CA THR A 234 -1.64 -15.03 3.09
C THR A 234 -2.96 -15.48 3.72
N ARG A 235 -2.96 -15.98 4.96
CA ARG A 235 -4.18 -16.26 5.74
C ARG A 235 -5.00 -15.01 6.04
N LEU A 236 -4.34 -13.86 6.16
CA LEU A 236 -5.02 -12.56 6.25
C LEU A 236 -5.57 -12.07 4.91
N GLY A 237 -5.42 -12.84 3.83
CA GLY A 237 -5.89 -12.48 2.49
C GLY A 237 -4.99 -11.45 1.79
N LEU A 238 -3.74 -11.30 2.22
CA LEU A 238 -2.78 -10.38 1.62
C LEU A 238 -1.78 -11.12 0.73
N ILE A 239 -1.38 -10.49 -0.36
CA ILE A 239 -0.43 -11.01 -1.33
C ILE A 239 0.95 -10.38 -1.07
N PRO A 240 1.94 -11.16 -0.60
CA PRO A 240 3.32 -10.70 -0.49
C PRO A 240 3.90 -10.29 -1.84
N ILE A 241 4.55 -9.12 -1.87
CA ILE A 241 5.19 -8.54 -3.05
C ILE A 241 6.67 -8.29 -2.75
N GLY A 242 7.53 -9.02 -3.42
CA GLY A 242 8.96 -8.78 -3.45
C GLY A 242 9.38 -7.81 -4.56
N THR A 243 10.59 -7.95 -5.05
CA THR A 243 11.15 -7.14 -6.13
C THR A 243 12.22 -7.92 -6.91
N ASP A 244 12.38 -7.65 -8.19
CA ASP A 244 13.55 -8.08 -8.96
C ASP A 244 14.35 -6.90 -9.52
N ALA A 245 13.98 -5.68 -9.11
CA ALA A 245 14.66 -4.44 -9.49
C ALA A 245 14.81 -3.47 -8.32
N TRP A 246 15.56 -3.86 -7.28
CA TRP A 246 15.93 -2.95 -6.19
C TRP A 246 17.04 -2.00 -6.67
N LEU A 247 16.64 -0.81 -7.09
CA LEU A 247 17.56 0.12 -7.77
C LEU A 247 18.73 0.58 -6.90
N ALA A 248 18.52 0.81 -5.62
CA ALA A 248 19.59 1.21 -4.70
C ALA A 248 20.68 0.13 -4.53
N LYS A 249 20.33 -1.15 -4.74
CA LYS A 249 21.26 -2.29 -4.76
C LYS A 249 21.91 -2.54 -6.12
N GLY A 250 21.63 -1.69 -7.13
CA GLY A 250 22.22 -1.79 -8.47
C GLY A 250 21.50 -2.74 -9.42
N GLN A 251 20.39 -3.35 -9.01
CA GLN A 251 19.56 -4.17 -9.90
C GLN A 251 18.95 -3.28 -10.99
N ARG A 252 18.76 -3.84 -12.19
CA ARG A 252 18.20 -3.12 -13.34
C ARG A 252 16.84 -3.69 -13.71
N PRO A 253 15.84 -2.83 -13.97
CA PRO A 253 14.54 -3.32 -14.40
C PRO A 253 14.59 -3.87 -15.82
N LYS A 254 13.83 -4.92 -16.07
CA LYS A 254 13.51 -5.52 -17.37
C LYS A 254 11.99 -5.62 -17.50
N GLU A 255 11.49 -6.02 -18.65
CA GLU A 255 10.06 -6.20 -18.85
C GLU A 255 9.45 -7.09 -17.76
N GLY A 256 8.35 -6.69 -17.17
CA GLY A 256 7.70 -7.36 -16.05
C GLY A 256 8.29 -7.04 -14.65
N SER A 257 9.37 -6.27 -14.55
CA SER A 257 10.01 -6.03 -13.24
C SER A 257 9.14 -5.24 -12.27
N ILE A 258 9.20 -5.68 -11.01
CA ILE A 258 8.72 -4.92 -9.86
C ILE A 258 9.88 -4.08 -9.34
N ILE A 259 9.81 -2.78 -9.61
CA ILE A 259 10.86 -1.82 -9.21
C ILE A 259 10.63 -1.41 -7.76
N LEU A 260 11.70 -1.51 -6.94
CA LEU A 260 11.72 -1.02 -5.58
C LEU A 260 12.63 0.21 -5.46
N VAL A 261 12.05 1.28 -4.93
CA VAL A 261 12.77 2.47 -4.45
C VAL A 261 12.19 2.92 -3.11
N HIS A 262 12.97 3.63 -2.29
CA HIS A 262 12.49 4.18 -1.02
C HIS A 262 12.05 5.63 -1.19
N GLY A 263 10.73 5.87 -1.02
CA GLY A 263 10.12 7.20 -1.13
C GLY A 263 10.31 8.10 0.10
N ASN A 264 10.91 7.60 1.17
CA ASN A 264 11.08 8.23 2.49
C ASN A 264 12.47 8.89 2.70
N LYS A 265 13.25 9.09 1.62
CA LYS A 265 14.62 9.63 1.64
C LYS A 265 15.69 8.74 2.28
N ASN A 266 15.39 7.51 2.67
CA ASN A 266 16.38 6.62 3.26
C ASN A 266 17.42 6.13 2.23
N GLU A 267 17.02 5.89 1.00
CA GLU A 267 17.89 5.42 -0.09
C GLU A 267 17.83 6.34 -1.32
N PRO A 268 18.39 7.57 -1.27
CA PRO A 268 18.29 8.54 -2.36
C PRO A 268 18.96 8.05 -3.66
N LYS A 269 19.91 7.11 -3.59
CA LYS A 269 20.56 6.48 -4.74
C LYS A 269 19.56 5.80 -5.67
N GLY A 270 18.59 5.06 -5.11
CA GLY A 270 17.54 4.38 -5.89
C GLY A 270 16.70 5.36 -6.70
N ILE A 271 16.29 6.46 -6.07
CA ILE A 271 15.56 7.55 -6.73
C ILE A 271 16.38 8.20 -7.87
N THR A 272 17.65 8.49 -7.61
CA THR A 272 18.54 9.07 -8.63
C THR A 272 18.69 8.15 -9.85
N ILE A 273 18.82 6.83 -9.61
CA ILE A 273 18.87 5.83 -10.68
C ILE A 273 17.55 5.79 -11.44
N PHE A 274 16.41 5.76 -10.75
CA PHE A 274 15.10 5.76 -11.40
C PHE A 274 14.89 6.97 -12.29
N LEU A 275 15.18 8.17 -11.78
CA LEU A 275 15.03 9.42 -12.55
C LEU A 275 15.95 9.47 -13.78
N ARG A 276 17.16 8.90 -13.69
CA ARG A 276 18.06 8.75 -14.83
C ARG A 276 17.45 7.80 -15.87
N LEU A 277 16.99 6.61 -15.47
CA LEU A 277 16.35 5.64 -16.37
C LEU A 277 15.11 6.23 -17.04
N LEU A 278 14.33 7.03 -16.30
CA LEU A 278 13.16 7.74 -16.83
C LEU A 278 13.55 8.74 -17.91
N LYS A 279 14.61 9.53 -17.67
CA LYS A 279 15.15 10.49 -18.64
C LYS A 279 15.71 9.81 -19.89
N GLU A 280 16.35 8.65 -19.74
CA GLU A 280 16.89 7.83 -20.83
C GLU A 280 15.82 7.05 -21.62
N GLY A 281 14.53 7.18 -21.28
CA GLY A 281 13.44 6.46 -21.93
C GLY A 281 13.39 4.95 -21.59
N LYS A 282 14.16 4.51 -20.60
CA LYS A 282 14.24 3.09 -20.18
C LYS A 282 13.08 2.67 -19.25
N ILE A 283 12.18 3.61 -18.93
CA ILE A 283 10.91 3.36 -18.25
C ILE A 283 9.80 3.74 -19.23
N PRO A 284 9.42 2.87 -20.17
CA PRO A 284 8.49 3.21 -21.24
C PRO A 284 7.04 3.28 -20.75
N ARG A 285 6.67 2.42 -19.81
CA ARG A 285 5.30 2.29 -19.29
C ARG A 285 5.28 1.76 -17.87
N LEU A 286 4.48 2.40 -17.02
CA LEU A 286 4.14 1.91 -15.69
C LEU A 286 2.79 1.18 -15.70
N ARG A 287 2.69 0.09 -14.95
CA ARG A 287 1.48 -0.71 -14.76
C ARG A 287 1.06 -0.69 -13.29
N PRO A 288 -0.24 -0.72 -12.99
CA PRO A 288 -0.71 -0.90 -11.62
C PRO A 288 -0.37 -2.32 -11.14
N ILE A 289 0.02 -2.48 -9.89
CA ILE A 289 0.35 -3.78 -9.31
C ILE A 289 -0.85 -4.75 -9.36
N SER A 290 -2.07 -4.24 -9.36
CA SER A 290 -3.28 -5.03 -9.59
C SER A 290 -3.32 -5.69 -10.97
N GLY A 291 -2.46 -5.31 -11.91
CA GLY A 291 -2.26 -5.96 -13.20
C GLY A 291 -1.34 -7.20 -13.16
N ILE A 292 -0.70 -7.48 -12.01
CA ILE A 292 0.18 -8.65 -11.87
C ILE A 292 -0.60 -9.95 -12.08
N SER A 293 -0.02 -10.92 -12.76
CA SER A 293 -0.66 -12.21 -13.04
C SER A 293 0.08 -13.35 -12.36
N ALA A 294 -0.67 -14.36 -11.95
CA ALA A 294 -0.09 -15.63 -11.52
C ALA A 294 0.73 -16.25 -12.68
N LYS A 295 1.81 -16.92 -12.30
CA LYS A 295 2.63 -17.72 -13.22
C LYS A 295 1.84 -18.90 -13.78
#